data_1b4b3e7e4536364a1d7b9a45908bdb82
#
_entry.id   1b4b3e7e4536364a1d7b9a45908bdb82
#
_cell.length_a   1.000
_cell.length_b   1.000
_cell.length_c   1.000
_cell.angle_alpha   90.00
_cell.angle_beta   90.00
_cell.angle_gamma   90.00
#
_symmetry.space_group_name_H-M   'P 1'
#
loop_
_entity.id
_entity.type
_entity.pdbx_description
1 polymer ?
#
loop_
_entity_poly.entity_id
_entity_poly.type
_entity_poly.pdbx_seq_one_letter_code
_entity_poly.pdbx_strand_id
1 'polypeptide(L)'
;MTYIVIGIDGGGSKTHAMVADEQGRTIAETVGPGSAVRPGRAEHSANVIAEVVRDALASCEMTHVTPRVLSIGVAGAGRETERNELWQALVSRDLAAELVIHSDFSIALDDAFADGPGVLLISGTGSVAFGRGPTGATSRCGGWGPVCGDEGSGAWIGRRALSVVTAAADGREPETALTGAILTAAQINETSDLIGWAANAAPAQLASLAPVVLSVADAGDLRANAIVSLAVEELVLHVRALARHLFGDERAALPIALSGGMLSRGTTLRKRLEHRLKSAVPGGQLRTDVVVPARGAVRAALRILGEVMA
;
A
#
# COMPACT_ATOMS: atom_id res chain seq x y z
N MET A 1 36.83 -1.07 1.14
CA MET A 1 35.84 -0.02 1.59
C MET A 1 34.48 -0.69 1.58
N THR A 2 33.77 -0.66 2.67
CA THR A 2 32.39 -1.20 2.72
C THR A 2 31.45 -0.14 2.12
N TYR A 3 30.78 -0.49 1.03
CA TYR A 3 29.77 0.41 0.43
C TYR A 3 28.46 0.27 1.18
N ILE A 4 27.71 1.37 1.29
CA ILE A 4 26.34 1.37 1.78
C ILE A 4 25.40 1.80 0.67
N VAL A 5 24.19 1.26 0.73
CA VAL A 5 23.06 1.64 -0.12
C VAL A 5 21.88 2.06 0.75
N ILE A 6 21.03 2.91 0.23
CA ILE A 6 19.80 3.34 0.91
C ILE A 6 18.60 3.06 0.02
N GLY A 7 17.59 2.42 0.59
CA GLY A 7 16.28 2.23 -0.01
C GLY A 7 15.22 3.11 0.68
N ILE A 8 14.43 3.84 -0.12
CA ILE A 8 13.35 4.71 0.36
C ILE A 8 12.01 4.21 -0.16
N ASP A 9 11.02 4.14 0.74
CA ASP A 9 9.59 4.02 0.43
C ASP A 9 8.87 5.30 0.85
N GLY A 10 8.51 6.14 -0.12
CA GLY A 10 7.88 7.45 0.08
C GLY A 10 6.39 7.41 -0.18
N GLY A 11 5.58 7.31 0.86
CA GLY A 11 4.12 7.34 0.80
C GLY A 11 3.50 8.71 1.07
N GLY A 12 2.17 8.76 1.06
CA GLY A 12 1.42 9.99 1.36
C GLY A 12 1.45 10.40 2.84
N SER A 13 1.64 9.45 3.76
CA SER A 13 1.59 9.69 5.21
C SER A 13 2.94 9.54 5.89
N LYS A 14 3.83 8.74 5.35
CA LYS A 14 5.15 8.45 5.89
C LYS A 14 6.16 8.16 4.80
N THR A 15 7.43 8.33 5.12
CA THR A 15 8.58 7.90 4.33
C THR A 15 9.41 6.95 5.18
N HIS A 16 9.70 5.76 4.65
CA HIS A 16 10.53 4.76 5.32
C HIS A 16 11.86 4.64 4.60
N ALA A 17 12.96 4.87 5.30
CA ALA A 17 14.32 4.69 4.83
C ALA A 17 14.96 3.46 5.47
N MET A 18 15.71 2.70 4.67
CA MET A 18 16.49 1.55 5.10
C MET A 18 17.92 1.69 4.58
N VAL A 19 18.90 1.72 5.50
CA VAL A 19 20.33 1.69 5.20
C VAL A 19 20.78 0.24 5.23
N ALA A 20 21.51 -0.20 4.21
CA ALA A 20 22.05 -1.55 4.13
C ALA A 20 23.49 -1.56 3.61
N ASP A 21 24.22 -2.63 3.97
CA ASP A 21 25.55 -2.90 3.43
C ASP A 21 25.49 -3.52 2.02
N GLU A 22 26.61 -3.76 1.42
CA GLU A 22 26.76 -4.35 0.08
C GLU A 22 26.25 -5.80 -0.04
N GLN A 23 25.99 -6.47 1.08
CA GLN A 23 25.34 -7.79 1.16
C GLN A 23 23.84 -7.70 1.40
N GLY A 24 23.29 -6.49 1.53
CA GLY A 24 21.87 -6.26 1.77
C GLY A 24 21.42 -6.46 3.24
N ARG A 25 22.37 -6.53 4.17
CA ARG A 25 22.05 -6.58 5.60
C ARG A 25 21.68 -5.19 6.08
N THR A 26 20.51 -5.07 6.68
CA THR A 26 20.03 -3.80 7.25
C THR A 26 20.93 -3.32 8.38
N ILE A 27 21.41 -2.09 8.28
CA ILE A 27 22.22 -1.41 9.28
C ILE A 27 21.32 -0.50 10.14
N ALA A 28 20.41 0.26 9.50
CA ALA A 28 19.49 1.17 10.18
C ALA A 28 18.19 1.34 9.41
N GLU A 29 17.16 1.72 10.14
CA GLU A 29 15.84 2.10 9.58
C GLU A 29 15.35 3.39 10.24
N THR A 30 14.71 4.25 9.44
CA THR A 30 14.15 5.53 9.92
C THR A 30 12.82 5.77 9.24
N VAL A 31 11.89 6.36 9.98
CA VAL A 31 10.57 6.75 9.46
C VAL A 31 10.37 8.23 9.69
N GLY A 32 10.04 8.96 8.62
CA GLY A 32 9.72 10.38 8.64
C GLY A 32 8.37 10.71 8.01
N PRO A 33 8.07 12.00 7.82
CA PRO A 33 6.85 12.48 7.18
C PRO A 33 6.66 11.93 5.77
N GLY A 34 5.42 12.04 5.22
CA GLY A 34 5.14 11.59 3.86
C GLY A 34 5.83 12.42 2.79
N SER A 35 6.39 11.75 1.78
CA SER A 35 7.11 12.35 0.66
C SER A 35 6.49 12.05 -0.71
N ALA A 36 5.22 11.64 -0.78
CA ALA A 36 4.53 11.43 -2.05
C ALA A 36 4.68 12.66 -2.96
N VAL A 37 5.11 12.45 -4.20
CA VAL A 37 5.26 13.54 -5.16
C VAL A 37 3.92 13.87 -5.80
N ARG A 38 3.60 15.17 -5.81
CA ARG A 38 2.38 15.73 -6.41
C ARG A 38 2.79 16.84 -7.41
N PRO A 39 1.93 17.14 -8.39
CA PRO A 39 2.20 18.24 -9.33
C PRO A 39 2.60 19.54 -8.60
N GLY A 40 3.72 20.12 -9.00
CA GLY A 40 4.27 21.36 -8.42
C GLY A 40 4.80 21.25 -6.98
N ARG A 41 4.98 20.04 -6.44
CA ARG A 41 5.44 19.79 -5.06
C ARG A 41 6.73 18.97 -4.96
N ALA A 42 7.47 18.83 -6.06
CA ALA A 42 8.69 18.03 -6.12
C ALA A 42 9.76 18.49 -5.10
N GLU A 43 9.94 19.80 -4.92
CA GLU A 43 10.86 20.38 -3.93
C GLU A 43 10.51 19.99 -2.49
N HIS A 44 9.22 20.02 -2.13
CA HIS A 44 8.79 19.59 -0.81
C HIS A 44 9.10 18.11 -0.58
N SER A 45 8.77 17.25 -1.54
CA SER A 45 9.07 15.81 -1.47
C SER A 45 10.57 15.55 -1.36
N ALA A 46 11.39 16.27 -2.13
CA ALA A 46 12.84 16.17 -2.09
C ALA A 46 13.43 16.62 -0.75
N ASN A 47 12.88 17.65 -0.11
CA ASN A 47 13.31 18.10 1.23
C ASN A 47 13.03 17.01 2.27
N VAL A 48 11.83 16.44 2.28
CA VAL A 48 11.48 15.35 3.21
C VAL A 48 12.39 14.14 3.00
N ILE A 49 12.62 13.71 1.76
CA ILE A 49 13.50 12.59 1.45
C ILE A 49 14.92 12.87 1.95
N ALA A 50 15.47 14.06 1.68
CA ALA A 50 16.82 14.45 2.11
C ALA A 50 16.95 14.48 3.64
N GLU A 51 15.92 14.90 4.36
CA GLU A 51 15.89 14.89 5.82
C GLU A 51 15.90 13.45 6.34
N VAL A 52 15.01 12.58 5.82
CA VAL A 52 14.94 11.18 6.23
C VAL A 52 16.22 10.40 5.92
N VAL A 53 16.89 10.69 4.80
CA VAL A 53 18.22 10.12 4.48
C VAL A 53 19.28 10.54 5.52
N ARG A 54 19.30 11.83 5.87
CA ARG A 54 20.26 12.33 6.89
C ARG A 54 19.98 11.72 8.26
N ASP A 55 18.73 11.59 8.65
CA ASP A 55 18.34 10.98 9.91
C ASP A 55 18.72 9.48 9.95
N ALA A 56 18.52 8.77 8.84
CA ALA A 56 18.90 7.37 8.72
C ALA A 56 20.42 7.18 8.86
N LEU A 57 21.24 8.03 8.22
CA LEU A 57 22.69 8.01 8.36
C LEU A 57 23.14 8.41 9.76
N ALA A 58 22.47 9.38 10.39
CA ALA A 58 22.77 9.79 11.76
C ALA A 58 22.47 8.68 12.78
N SER A 59 21.40 7.92 12.58
CA SER A 59 20.99 6.82 13.47
C SER A 59 22.00 5.67 13.53
N CYS A 60 22.89 5.56 12.52
CA CYS A 60 23.96 4.56 12.48
C CYS A 60 25.38 5.19 12.50
N GLU A 61 25.49 6.47 12.91
CA GLU A 61 26.76 7.20 13.03
C GLU A 61 27.56 7.32 11.70
N MET A 62 26.86 7.27 10.56
CA MET A 62 27.45 7.30 9.22
C MET A 62 27.26 8.63 8.48
N THR A 63 27.11 9.74 9.19
CA THR A 63 26.87 11.09 8.60
C THR A 63 27.99 11.56 7.66
N HIS A 64 29.18 10.98 7.79
CA HIS A 64 30.36 11.28 6.95
C HIS A 64 30.49 10.33 5.74
N VAL A 65 29.59 9.36 5.59
CA VAL A 65 29.63 8.37 4.50
C VAL A 65 28.64 8.78 3.42
N THR A 66 29.13 8.90 2.18
CA THR A 66 28.25 9.08 1.02
C THR A 66 27.78 7.70 0.55
N PRO A 67 26.47 7.42 0.57
CA PRO A 67 25.91 6.18 0.04
C PRO A 67 26.29 5.99 -1.43
N ARG A 68 26.61 4.76 -1.82
CA ARG A 68 26.94 4.47 -3.22
C ARG A 68 25.73 4.57 -4.12
N VAL A 69 24.59 4.06 -3.67
CA VAL A 69 23.31 4.14 -4.40
C VAL A 69 22.18 4.53 -3.44
N LEU A 70 21.38 5.48 -3.85
CA LEU A 70 20.09 5.84 -3.24
C LEU A 70 18.97 5.47 -4.21
N SER A 71 18.19 4.43 -3.86
CA SER A 71 17.04 3.98 -4.62
C SER A 71 15.75 4.42 -3.92
N ILE A 72 14.92 5.17 -4.61
CA ILE A 72 13.73 5.81 -4.07
C ILE A 72 12.49 5.30 -4.80
N GLY A 73 11.61 4.60 -4.10
CA GLY A 73 10.26 4.33 -4.57
C GLY A 73 9.31 5.33 -3.94
N VAL A 74 8.59 6.08 -4.75
CA VAL A 74 7.70 7.13 -4.19
C VAL A 74 6.36 7.18 -4.90
N ALA A 75 5.30 7.33 -4.10
CA ALA A 75 3.95 7.50 -4.60
C ALA A 75 3.85 8.75 -5.48
N GLY A 76 3.27 8.60 -6.67
CA GLY A 76 3.18 9.65 -7.68
C GLY A 76 4.28 9.64 -8.74
N ALA A 77 5.44 9.00 -8.51
CA ALA A 77 6.52 8.89 -9.50
C ALA A 77 6.24 7.92 -10.66
N GLY A 78 5.07 7.28 -10.66
CA GLY A 78 4.60 6.56 -11.84
C GLY A 78 4.35 7.46 -13.05
N ARG A 79 4.14 8.76 -12.85
CA ARG A 79 4.03 9.77 -13.91
C ARG A 79 5.41 10.35 -14.20
N GLU A 80 5.74 10.42 -15.48
CA GLU A 80 7.07 10.81 -15.94
C GLU A 80 7.44 12.25 -15.54
N THR A 81 6.50 13.18 -15.65
CA THR A 81 6.70 14.58 -15.29
C THR A 81 7.11 14.72 -13.83
N GLU A 82 6.31 14.18 -12.90
CA GLU A 82 6.57 14.26 -11.47
C GLU A 82 7.85 13.52 -11.07
N ARG A 83 8.15 12.41 -11.73
CA ARG A 83 9.42 11.68 -11.52
C ARG A 83 10.62 12.52 -11.94
N ASN A 84 10.57 13.18 -13.09
CA ASN A 84 11.64 14.01 -13.61
C ASN A 84 11.84 15.28 -12.76
N GLU A 85 10.76 15.94 -12.34
CA GLU A 85 10.82 17.07 -11.43
C GLU A 85 11.47 16.70 -10.08
N LEU A 86 11.08 15.54 -9.52
CA LEU A 86 11.66 15.03 -8.28
C LEU A 86 13.14 14.67 -8.45
N TRP A 87 13.51 14.07 -9.58
CA TRP A 87 14.91 13.74 -9.88
C TRP A 87 15.77 15.01 -9.94
N GLN A 88 15.32 16.05 -10.65
CA GLN A 88 16.01 17.34 -10.72
C GLN A 88 16.18 17.97 -9.33
N ALA A 89 15.14 17.94 -8.53
CA ALA A 89 15.18 18.47 -7.17
C ALA A 89 16.15 17.69 -6.25
N LEU A 90 16.32 16.38 -6.43
CA LEU A 90 17.18 15.55 -5.59
C LEU A 90 18.66 15.56 -6.01
N VAL A 91 18.94 15.62 -7.31
CA VAL A 91 20.32 15.61 -7.84
C VAL A 91 21.16 16.75 -7.26
N SER A 92 20.58 17.95 -7.12
CA SER A 92 21.29 19.08 -6.54
C SER A 92 21.65 18.96 -5.06
N ARG A 93 21.18 17.91 -4.37
CA ARG A 93 21.38 17.69 -2.93
C ARG A 93 22.54 16.76 -2.59
N ASP A 94 23.14 16.13 -3.59
CA ASP A 94 24.31 15.26 -3.46
C ASP A 94 24.20 14.19 -2.35
N LEU A 95 23.03 13.48 -2.31
CA LEU A 95 22.69 12.53 -1.25
C LEU A 95 23.35 11.18 -1.41
N ALA A 96 23.81 10.84 -2.60
CA ALA A 96 24.47 9.58 -2.93
C ALA A 96 25.26 9.74 -4.24
N ALA A 97 26.19 8.81 -4.50
CA ALA A 97 26.94 8.81 -5.77
C ALA A 97 26.03 8.49 -6.97
N GLU A 98 25.05 7.60 -6.77
CA GLU A 98 24.05 7.24 -7.78
C GLU A 98 22.63 7.41 -7.21
N LEU A 99 21.72 8.01 -7.98
CA LEU A 99 20.33 8.26 -7.61
C LEU A 99 19.37 7.64 -8.62
N VAL A 100 18.45 6.80 -8.14
CA VAL A 100 17.42 6.21 -9.00
C VAL A 100 16.04 6.35 -8.34
N ILE A 101 15.06 6.74 -9.15
CA ILE A 101 13.67 6.91 -8.71
C ILE A 101 12.78 5.88 -9.42
N HIS A 102 12.03 5.14 -8.61
CA HIS A 102 11.03 4.16 -8.99
C HIS A 102 9.63 4.63 -8.57
N SER A 103 8.60 4.01 -9.10
CA SER A 103 7.28 4.08 -8.48
C SER A 103 7.27 3.25 -7.17
N ASP A 104 6.41 3.64 -6.24
CA ASP A 104 6.16 2.92 -4.99
C ASP A 104 5.77 1.44 -5.21
N PHE A 105 4.95 1.18 -6.24
CA PHE A 105 4.57 -0.20 -6.56
C PHE A 105 5.72 -1.05 -7.11
N SER A 106 6.66 -0.46 -7.84
CA SER A 106 7.81 -1.20 -8.39
C SER A 106 8.66 -1.79 -7.27
N ILE A 107 9.04 -0.98 -6.29
CA ILE A 107 9.82 -1.45 -5.13
C ILE A 107 9.04 -2.43 -4.26
N ALA A 108 7.71 -2.27 -4.16
CA ALA A 108 6.87 -3.21 -3.43
C ALA A 108 6.79 -4.58 -4.14
N LEU A 109 6.72 -4.63 -5.48
CA LEU A 109 6.82 -5.85 -6.27
C LEU A 109 8.21 -6.49 -6.14
N ASP A 110 9.27 -5.69 -6.13
CA ASP A 110 10.64 -6.18 -5.97
C ASP A 110 10.84 -6.81 -4.58
N ASP A 111 10.21 -6.29 -3.55
CA ASP A 111 10.26 -6.92 -2.25
C ASP A 111 9.45 -8.22 -2.19
N ALA A 112 8.26 -8.23 -2.78
CA ALA A 112 7.37 -9.38 -2.74
C ALA A 112 7.89 -10.56 -3.59
N PHE A 113 8.51 -10.30 -4.75
CA PHE A 113 8.78 -11.30 -5.77
C PHE A 113 10.20 -11.25 -6.34
N ALA A 114 11.08 -10.38 -5.84
CA ALA A 114 12.35 -10.05 -6.49
C ALA A 114 12.09 -9.65 -7.97
N ASP A 115 12.78 -10.29 -8.93
CA ASP A 115 12.58 -10.04 -10.37
C ASP A 115 11.50 -10.95 -10.98
N GLY A 116 10.92 -11.85 -10.17
CA GLY A 116 9.93 -12.82 -10.63
C GLY A 116 8.53 -12.25 -10.84
N PRO A 117 7.66 -13.03 -11.49
CA PRO A 117 6.25 -12.68 -11.68
C PRO A 117 5.45 -12.82 -10.39
N GLY A 118 4.36 -12.06 -10.29
CA GLY A 118 3.43 -12.15 -9.17
C GLY A 118 2.44 -10.99 -9.12
N VAL A 119 1.45 -11.10 -8.24
CA VAL A 119 0.44 -10.07 -7.96
C VAL A 119 0.53 -9.66 -6.50
N LEU A 120 0.74 -8.37 -6.27
CA LEU A 120 0.67 -7.73 -4.96
C LEU A 120 -0.68 -7.04 -4.82
N LEU A 121 -1.49 -7.50 -3.87
CA LEU A 121 -2.76 -6.88 -3.50
C LEU A 121 -2.58 -6.07 -2.21
N ILE A 122 -2.92 -4.81 -2.28
CA ILE A 122 -2.82 -3.86 -1.15
C ILE A 122 -4.22 -3.41 -0.78
N SER A 123 -4.58 -3.50 0.51
CA SER A 123 -5.78 -2.90 1.07
C SER A 123 -5.48 -2.27 2.43
N GLY A 124 -5.64 -0.96 2.48
CA GLY A 124 -5.50 -0.10 3.64
C GLY A 124 -6.63 0.92 3.66
N THR A 125 -6.31 2.21 3.72
CA THR A 125 -7.29 3.29 3.53
C THR A 125 -7.94 3.22 2.14
N GLY A 126 -7.15 3.00 1.08
CA GLY A 126 -7.58 2.65 -0.28
C GLY A 126 -7.21 1.20 -0.62
N SER A 127 -7.49 0.76 -1.86
CA SER A 127 -7.11 -0.55 -2.36
C SER A 127 -6.61 -0.50 -3.79
N VAL A 128 -5.63 -1.36 -4.10
CA VAL A 128 -5.04 -1.49 -5.43
C VAL A 128 -4.34 -2.85 -5.54
N ALA A 129 -4.32 -3.41 -6.72
CA ALA A 129 -3.45 -4.53 -7.06
C ALA A 129 -2.44 -4.14 -8.13
N PHE A 130 -1.20 -4.59 -7.97
CA PHE A 130 -0.12 -4.47 -8.95
C PHE A 130 0.37 -5.84 -9.33
N GLY A 131 0.70 -6.05 -10.59
CA GLY A 131 1.21 -7.31 -11.07
C GLY A 131 2.41 -7.14 -12.00
N ARG A 132 3.29 -8.15 -11.97
CA ARG A 132 4.36 -8.37 -12.95
C ARG A 132 4.14 -9.74 -13.56
N GLY A 133 4.01 -9.79 -14.88
CA GLY A 133 3.87 -11.02 -15.64
C GLY A 133 5.19 -11.75 -15.87
N PRO A 134 5.16 -12.98 -16.43
CA PRO A 134 6.36 -13.76 -16.74
C PRO A 134 7.29 -13.09 -17.77
N THR A 135 6.77 -12.19 -18.60
CA THR A 135 7.55 -11.41 -19.58
C THR A 135 8.16 -10.12 -19.02
N GLY A 136 7.96 -9.83 -17.71
CA GLY A 136 8.35 -8.58 -17.08
C GLY A 136 7.34 -7.43 -17.27
N ALA A 137 6.29 -7.61 -18.08
CA ALA A 137 5.23 -6.61 -18.24
C ALA A 137 4.54 -6.36 -16.89
N THR A 138 4.29 -5.09 -16.57
CA THR A 138 3.61 -4.71 -15.32
C THR A 138 2.24 -4.11 -15.62
N SER A 139 1.30 -4.30 -14.70
CA SER A 139 -0.05 -3.74 -14.78
C SER A 139 -0.63 -3.44 -13.41
N ARG A 140 -1.66 -2.60 -13.40
CA ARG A 140 -2.40 -2.21 -12.20
C ARG A 140 -3.89 -2.51 -12.39
N CYS A 141 -4.55 -2.93 -11.30
CA CYS A 141 -6.00 -3.02 -11.20
C CYS A 141 -6.48 -2.30 -9.94
N GLY A 142 -7.51 -1.48 -10.03
CA GLY A 142 -7.98 -0.66 -8.91
C GLY A 142 -7.11 0.58 -8.65
N GLY A 143 -7.19 1.15 -7.45
CA GLY A 143 -6.45 2.37 -7.08
C GLY A 143 -6.96 3.62 -7.80
N TRP A 144 -8.26 3.72 -8.03
CA TRP A 144 -8.92 4.87 -8.66
C TRP A 144 -9.35 5.93 -7.66
N GLY A 145 -9.02 5.72 -6.39
CA GLY A 145 -9.37 6.63 -5.31
C GLY A 145 -10.77 6.38 -4.74
N PRO A 146 -11.11 7.04 -3.61
CA PRO A 146 -12.28 6.71 -2.81
C PRO A 146 -13.62 7.04 -3.49
N VAL A 147 -13.62 7.85 -4.54
CA VAL A 147 -14.86 8.23 -5.26
C VAL A 147 -15.16 7.24 -6.39
N CYS A 148 -14.14 6.84 -7.15
CA CYS A 148 -14.30 6.04 -8.37
C CYS A 148 -13.94 4.58 -8.18
N GLY A 149 -13.40 4.18 -7.00
CA GLY A 149 -12.86 2.84 -6.78
C GLY A 149 -12.54 2.58 -5.33
N ASP A 150 -11.34 2.02 -5.10
CA ASP A 150 -10.83 1.56 -3.80
C ASP A 150 -11.72 0.48 -3.16
N GLU A 151 -12.34 -0.36 -3.98
CA GLU A 151 -13.24 -1.44 -3.57
C GLU A 151 -12.51 -2.42 -2.65
N GLY A 152 -13.15 -2.80 -1.55
CA GLY A 152 -12.56 -3.68 -0.54
C GLY A 152 -11.55 -3.02 0.39
N SER A 153 -11.36 -1.69 0.30
CA SER A 153 -10.55 -0.91 1.25
C SER A 153 -11.28 -0.56 2.53
N GLY A 154 -10.54 -0.06 3.52
CA GLY A 154 -11.13 0.45 4.76
C GLY A 154 -12.12 1.59 4.54
N ALA A 155 -11.79 2.56 3.69
CA ALA A 155 -12.69 3.67 3.38
C ALA A 155 -13.95 3.20 2.65
N TRP A 156 -13.82 2.25 1.74
CA TRP A 156 -14.95 1.65 1.04
C TRP A 156 -15.87 0.88 2.00
N ILE A 157 -15.31 0.06 2.91
CA ILE A 157 -16.05 -0.67 3.94
C ILE A 157 -16.79 0.30 4.87
N GLY A 158 -16.10 1.35 5.34
CA GLY A 158 -16.71 2.38 6.19
C GLY A 158 -17.87 3.09 5.51
N ARG A 159 -17.71 3.50 4.25
CA ARG A 159 -18.78 4.13 3.47
C ARG A 159 -19.98 3.19 3.27
N ARG A 160 -19.73 1.90 3.02
CA ARG A 160 -20.80 0.89 2.93
C ARG A 160 -21.57 0.73 4.25
N ALA A 161 -20.84 0.78 5.38
CA ALA A 161 -21.47 0.73 6.69
C ALA A 161 -22.39 1.92 6.94
N LEU A 162 -21.97 3.14 6.57
CA LEU A 162 -22.84 4.32 6.64
C LEU A 162 -24.12 4.15 5.84
N SER A 163 -24.03 3.60 4.62
CA SER A 163 -25.19 3.34 3.77
C SER A 163 -26.15 2.32 4.39
N VAL A 164 -25.63 1.28 5.06
CA VAL A 164 -26.46 0.27 5.75
C VAL A 164 -27.13 0.87 6.98
N VAL A 165 -26.40 1.66 7.78
CA VAL A 165 -26.94 2.32 8.99
C VAL A 165 -28.07 3.30 8.63
N THR A 166 -27.90 4.13 7.60
CA THR A 166 -28.94 5.05 7.16
C THR A 166 -30.15 4.33 6.56
N ALA A 167 -29.93 3.22 5.82
CA ALA A 167 -31.02 2.41 5.30
C ALA A 167 -31.85 1.73 6.41
N ALA A 168 -31.19 1.28 7.49
CA ALA A 168 -31.87 0.75 8.67
C ALA A 168 -32.68 1.83 9.41
N ALA A 169 -32.11 3.04 9.56
CA ALA A 169 -32.81 4.18 10.18
C ALA A 169 -34.06 4.60 9.39
N ASP A 170 -34.03 4.49 8.06
CA ASP A 170 -35.19 4.76 7.18
C ASP A 170 -36.24 3.62 7.18
N GLY A 171 -35.95 2.47 7.80
CA GLY A 171 -36.79 1.28 7.72
C GLY A 171 -36.74 0.55 6.36
N ARG A 172 -35.80 0.91 5.46
CA ARG A 172 -35.56 0.23 4.17
C ARG A 172 -34.85 -1.10 4.32
N GLU A 173 -34.14 -1.28 5.43
CA GLU A 173 -33.36 -2.46 5.79
C GLU A 173 -33.66 -2.84 7.25
N PRO A 174 -33.51 -4.12 7.64
CA PRO A 174 -33.65 -4.55 9.03
C PRO A 174 -32.64 -3.84 9.96
N GLU A 175 -33.00 -3.77 11.23
CA GLU A 175 -32.10 -3.33 12.29
C GLU A 175 -30.78 -4.10 12.27
N THR A 176 -29.70 -3.42 12.61
CA THR A 176 -28.34 -3.98 12.62
C THR A 176 -27.55 -3.43 13.82
N ALA A 177 -26.70 -4.25 14.38
CA ALA A 177 -25.75 -3.84 15.42
C ALA A 177 -24.75 -2.78 14.93
N LEU A 178 -24.57 -2.63 13.60
CA LEU A 178 -23.75 -1.58 13.02
C LEU A 178 -24.21 -0.17 13.45
N THR A 179 -25.50 0.06 13.63
CA THR A 179 -26.02 1.40 13.98
C THR A 179 -25.34 1.92 15.24
N GLY A 180 -25.49 1.22 16.37
CA GLY A 180 -24.87 1.66 17.63
C GLY A 180 -23.34 1.69 17.58
N ALA A 181 -22.73 0.70 16.92
CA ALA A 181 -21.29 0.60 16.82
C ALA A 181 -20.67 1.75 15.98
N ILE A 182 -21.29 2.13 14.87
CA ILE A 182 -20.85 3.24 14.01
C ILE A 182 -21.06 4.59 14.69
N LEU A 183 -22.23 4.82 15.33
CA LEU A 183 -22.48 6.06 16.09
C LEU A 183 -21.43 6.25 17.19
N THR A 184 -21.13 5.19 17.94
CA THR A 184 -20.09 5.22 18.97
C THR A 184 -18.71 5.54 18.38
N ALA A 185 -18.32 4.88 17.29
CA ALA A 185 -17.01 5.10 16.65
C ALA A 185 -16.88 6.51 16.05
N ALA A 186 -17.98 7.06 15.50
CA ALA A 186 -18.04 8.41 14.98
C ALA A 186 -18.19 9.49 16.07
N GLN A 187 -18.40 9.09 17.33
CA GLN A 187 -18.64 9.99 18.48
C GLN A 187 -19.85 10.90 18.28
N ILE A 188 -20.94 10.35 17.76
CA ILE A 188 -22.23 11.03 17.55
C ILE A 188 -23.36 10.24 18.21
N ASN A 189 -24.47 10.92 18.52
CA ASN A 189 -25.55 10.33 19.31
C ASN A 189 -26.72 9.82 18.45
N GLU A 190 -26.96 10.44 17.31
CA GLU A 190 -28.10 10.14 16.45
C GLU A 190 -27.67 9.88 15.00
N THR A 191 -28.45 9.06 14.29
CA THR A 191 -28.19 8.72 12.90
C THR A 191 -28.27 9.94 11.97
N SER A 192 -29.08 10.95 12.32
CA SER A 192 -29.17 12.23 11.60
C SER A 192 -27.84 12.99 11.55
N ASP A 193 -26.98 12.84 12.57
CA ASP A 193 -25.68 13.51 12.66
C ASP A 193 -24.67 12.94 11.66
N LEU A 194 -24.91 11.72 11.13
CA LEU A 194 -24.08 11.11 10.11
C LEU A 194 -23.97 11.96 8.84
N ILE A 195 -24.97 12.77 8.51
CA ILE A 195 -24.94 13.66 7.34
C ILE A 195 -23.77 14.64 7.46
N GLY A 196 -23.69 15.34 8.59
CA GLY A 196 -22.62 16.31 8.86
C GLY A 196 -21.25 15.65 9.02
N TRP A 197 -21.21 14.53 9.71
CA TRP A 197 -19.98 13.77 9.92
C TRP A 197 -19.40 13.26 8.58
N ALA A 198 -20.22 12.61 7.74
CA ALA A 198 -19.79 12.03 6.48
C ALA A 198 -19.41 13.08 5.42
N ALA A 199 -20.10 14.24 5.41
CA ALA A 199 -19.81 15.32 4.48
C ALA A 199 -18.37 15.88 4.64
N ASN A 200 -17.81 15.78 5.84
CA ASN A 200 -16.48 16.29 6.18
C ASN A 200 -15.44 15.17 6.40
N ALA A 201 -15.84 13.91 6.30
CA ALA A 201 -14.97 12.79 6.60
C ALA A 201 -13.91 12.60 5.52
N ALA A 202 -12.64 12.73 5.90
CA ALA A 202 -11.51 12.33 5.06
C ALA A 202 -11.51 10.79 4.85
N PRO A 203 -10.89 10.29 3.77
CA PRO A 203 -10.81 8.84 3.52
C PRO A 203 -10.27 8.03 4.70
N ALA A 204 -9.32 8.58 5.46
CA ALA A 204 -8.77 7.94 6.65
C ALA A 204 -9.81 7.81 7.77
N GLN A 205 -10.71 8.79 7.94
CA GLN A 205 -11.79 8.73 8.91
C GLN A 205 -12.85 7.70 8.52
N LEU A 206 -13.18 7.60 7.22
CA LEU A 206 -14.03 6.51 6.73
C LEU A 206 -13.38 5.15 6.98
N ALA A 207 -12.08 5.02 6.72
CA ALA A 207 -11.34 3.78 6.94
C ALA A 207 -11.25 3.37 8.41
N SER A 208 -11.29 4.30 9.36
CA SER A 208 -11.31 4.00 10.80
C SER A 208 -12.59 3.28 11.26
N LEU A 209 -13.65 3.32 10.48
CA LEU A 209 -14.88 2.56 10.73
C LEU A 209 -14.75 1.07 10.36
N ALA A 210 -13.83 0.71 9.47
CA ALA A 210 -13.71 -0.66 8.99
C ALA A 210 -13.40 -1.70 10.08
N PRO A 211 -12.51 -1.47 11.05
CA PRO A 211 -12.31 -2.38 12.18
C PRO A 211 -13.60 -2.65 12.98
N VAL A 212 -14.45 -1.63 13.13
CA VAL A 212 -15.74 -1.75 13.80
C VAL A 212 -16.67 -2.67 13.00
N VAL A 213 -16.75 -2.49 11.68
CA VAL A 213 -17.54 -3.36 10.79
C VAL A 213 -17.06 -4.81 10.88
N LEU A 214 -15.73 -5.03 10.86
CA LEU A 214 -15.17 -6.38 11.00
C LEU A 214 -15.54 -7.01 12.35
N SER A 215 -15.46 -6.25 13.45
CA SER A 215 -15.82 -6.75 14.78
C SER A 215 -17.31 -7.11 14.89
N VAL A 216 -18.18 -6.27 14.33
CA VAL A 216 -19.63 -6.53 14.30
C VAL A 216 -19.98 -7.74 13.40
N ALA A 217 -19.24 -7.91 12.29
CA ALA A 217 -19.36 -9.09 11.44
C ALA A 217 -18.94 -10.38 12.18
N ASP A 218 -17.85 -10.31 12.96
CA ASP A 218 -17.37 -11.45 13.76
C ASP A 218 -18.34 -11.80 14.90
N ALA A 219 -19.10 -10.82 15.40
CA ALA A 219 -20.19 -11.02 16.34
C ALA A 219 -21.48 -11.62 15.70
N GLY A 220 -21.49 -11.83 14.39
CA GLY A 220 -22.56 -12.54 13.69
C GLY A 220 -23.61 -11.64 13.02
N ASP A 221 -23.45 -10.31 13.04
CA ASP A 221 -24.39 -9.41 12.36
C ASP A 221 -24.41 -9.68 10.85
N LEU A 222 -25.61 -9.89 10.30
CA LEU A 222 -25.76 -10.29 8.90
C LEU A 222 -25.41 -9.17 7.91
N ARG A 223 -25.67 -7.90 8.26
CA ARG A 223 -25.38 -6.75 7.40
C ARG A 223 -23.88 -6.46 7.36
N ALA A 224 -23.23 -6.52 8.50
CA ALA A 224 -21.77 -6.40 8.57
C ALA A 224 -21.09 -7.55 7.80
N ASN A 225 -21.58 -8.77 7.94
CA ASN A 225 -21.09 -9.92 7.18
C ASN A 225 -21.26 -9.77 5.67
N ALA A 226 -22.37 -9.19 5.20
CA ALA A 226 -22.60 -8.90 3.79
C ALA A 226 -21.58 -7.88 3.24
N ILE A 227 -21.28 -6.81 4.00
CA ILE A 227 -20.25 -5.82 3.63
C ILE A 227 -18.89 -6.48 3.49
N VAL A 228 -18.48 -7.30 4.48
CA VAL A 228 -17.17 -7.97 4.47
C VAL A 228 -17.07 -8.97 3.32
N SER A 229 -18.14 -9.73 3.05
CA SER A 229 -18.18 -10.67 1.92
C SER A 229 -18.04 -9.95 0.57
N LEU A 230 -18.74 -8.84 0.40
CA LEU A 230 -18.63 -8.02 -0.80
C LEU A 230 -17.21 -7.45 -0.97
N ALA A 231 -16.59 -6.94 0.11
CA ALA A 231 -15.22 -6.47 0.10
C ALA A 231 -14.23 -7.56 -0.34
N VAL A 232 -14.42 -8.80 0.12
CA VAL A 232 -13.61 -9.95 -0.29
C VAL A 232 -13.76 -10.23 -1.78
N GLU A 233 -14.99 -10.25 -2.32
CA GLU A 233 -15.20 -10.51 -3.75
C GLU A 233 -14.57 -9.42 -4.61
N GLU A 234 -14.66 -8.15 -4.24
CA GLU A 234 -14.02 -7.04 -4.95
C GLU A 234 -12.49 -7.21 -4.99
N LEU A 235 -11.87 -7.54 -3.86
CA LEU A 235 -10.43 -7.78 -3.79
C LEU A 235 -10.02 -9.01 -4.64
N VAL A 236 -10.83 -10.04 -4.69
CA VAL A 236 -10.62 -11.21 -5.57
C VAL A 236 -10.69 -10.80 -7.04
N LEU A 237 -11.63 -9.94 -7.42
CA LEU A 237 -11.75 -9.44 -8.80
C LEU A 237 -10.50 -8.68 -9.24
N HIS A 238 -9.86 -7.92 -8.36
CA HIS A 238 -8.58 -7.24 -8.65
C HIS A 238 -7.48 -8.26 -9.02
N VAL A 239 -7.33 -9.33 -8.23
CA VAL A 239 -6.34 -10.37 -8.49
C VAL A 239 -6.65 -11.11 -9.81
N ARG A 240 -7.92 -11.48 -10.04
CA ARG A 240 -8.34 -12.18 -11.25
C ARG A 240 -8.13 -11.35 -12.51
N ALA A 241 -8.39 -10.04 -12.45
CA ALA A 241 -8.16 -9.14 -13.58
C ALA A 241 -6.69 -9.14 -14.00
N LEU A 242 -5.76 -9.05 -13.04
CA LEU A 242 -4.32 -9.09 -13.30
C LEU A 242 -3.86 -10.50 -13.74
N ALA A 243 -4.42 -11.56 -13.15
CA ALA A 243 -4.12 -12.93 -13.56
C ALA A 243 -4.42 -13.13 -15.06
N ARG A 244 -5.59 -12.73 -15.52
CA ARG A 244 -5.96 -12.82 -16.95
C ARG A 244 -5.09 -11.95 -17.83
N HIS A 245 -4.84 -10.72 -17.40
CA HIS A 245 -4.12 -9.74 -18.23
C HIS A 245 -2.63 -10.08 -18.38
N LEU A 246 -1.97 -10.52 -17.31
CA LEU A 246 -0.52 -10.72 -17.27
C LEU A 246 -0.08 -12.18 -17.48
N PHE A 247 -0.93 -13.14 -17.09
CA PHE A 247 -0.57 -14.57 -17.14
C PHE A 247 -1.34 -15.34 -18.21
N GLY A 248 -2.35 -14.73 -18.81
CA GLY A 248 -3.16 -15.34 -19.89
C GLY A 248 -4.12 -16.44 -19.41
N ASP A 249 -3.86 -17.06 -18.25
CA ASP A 249 -4.70 -18.11 -17.66
C ASP A 249 -4.73 -17.94 -16.12
N GLU A 250 -5.92 -17.97 -15.54
CA GLU A 250 -6.14 -17.94 -14.09
C GLU A 250 -5.63 -19.22 -13.37
N ARG A 251 -5.33 -20.29 -14.13
CA ARG A 251 -4.76 -21.56 -13.61
C ARG A 251 -3.24 -21.58 -13.63
N ALA A 252 -2.59 -20.63 -14.30
CA ALA A 252 -1.15 -20.52 -14.26
C ALA A 252 -0.67 -20.29 -12.81
N ALA A 253 0.53 -20.79 -12.49
CA ALA A 253 1.13 -20.55 -11.18
C ALA A 253 1.29 -19.05 -10.94
N LEU A 254 0.53 -18.52 -9.99
CA LEU A 254 0.41 -17.10 -9.69
C LEU A 254 0.83 -16.82 -8.25
N PRO A 255 2.07 -16.37 -8.00
CA PRO A 255 2.44 -15.87 -6.68
C PRO A 255 1.60 -14.65 -6.30
N ILE A 256 1.00 -14.65 -5.11
CA ILE A 256 0.16 -13.56 -4.59
C ILE A 256 0.71 -13.12 -3.25
N ALA A 257 1.03 -11.84 -3.12
CA ALA A 257 1.38 -11.20 -1.85
C ALA A 257 0.24 -10.26 -1.41
N LEU A 258 0.00 -10.21 -0.10
CA LEU A 258 -1.02 -9.37 0.52
C LEU A 258 -0.36 -8.34 1.43
N SER A 259 -0.74 -7.05 1.29
CA SER A 259 -0.20 -5.93 2.07
C SER A 259 -1.30 -4.94 2.45
N GLY A 260 -0.96 -4.02 3.35
CA GLY A 260 -1.87 -3.00 3.87
C GLY A 260 -2.57 -3.40 5.16
N GLY A 261 -3.02 -2.38 5.92
CA GLY A 261 -3.57 -2.57 7.27
C GLY A 261 -4.80 -3.47 7.32
N MET A 262 -5.66 -3.40 6.29
CA MET A 262 -6.85 -4.25 6.20
C MET A 262 -6.51 -5.72 5.95
N LEU A 263 -5.36 -5.99 5.35
CA LEU A 263 -4.84 -7.34 5.06
C LEU A 263 -3.70 -7.76 6.00
N SER A 264 -3.56 -7.11 7.16
CA SER A 264 -2.63 -7.53 8.20
C SER A 264 -2.94 -8.96 8.69
N ARG A 265 -1.90 -9.68 9.13
CA ARG A 265 -2.08 -11.04 9.65
C ARG A 265 -3.09 -11.06 10.79
N GLY A 266 -4.00 -12.02 10.75
CA GLY A 266 -5.01 -12.21 11.78
C GLY A 266 -6.32 -11.46 11.57
N THR A 267 -6.39 -10.48 10.66
CA THR A 267 -7.65 -9.77 10.36
C THR A 267 -8.67 -10.71 9.72
N THR A 268 -9.93 -10.50 10.04
CA THR A 268 -11.05 -11.24 9.46
C THR A 268 -11.12 -11.11 7.94
N LEU A 269 -10.89 -9.90 7.43
CA LEU A 269 -10.88 -9.66 5.99
C LEU A 269 -9.81 -10.52 5.30
N ARG A 270 -8.58 -10.55 5.83
CA ARG A 270 -7.49 -11.36 5.28
C ARG A 270 -7.82 -12.85 5.31
N LYS A 271 -8.30 -13.39 6.43
CA LYS A 271 -8.65 -14.81 6.56
C LYS A 271 -9.69 -15.24 5.52
N ARG A 272 -10.75 -14.42 5.35
CA ARG A 272 -11.81 -14.69 4.36
C ARG A 272 -11.29 -14.57 2.93
N LEU A 273 -10.46 -13.56 2.66
CA LEU A 273 -9.83 -13.36 1.34
C LEU A 273 -8.90 -14.53 0.97
N GLU A 274 -8.03 -14.96 1.88
CA GLU A 274 -7.13 -16.11 1.67
C GLU A 274 -7.92 -17.40 1.38
N HIS A 275 -9.02 -17.61 2.09
CA HIS A 275 -9.91 -18.75 1.84
C HIS A 275 -10.57 -18.65 0.45
N ARG A 276 -11.07 -17.48 0.10
CA ARG A 276 -11.77 -17.26 -1.17
C ARG A 276 -10.84 -17.31 -2.38
N LEU A 277 -9.62 -16.80 -2.27
CA LEU A 277 -8.59 -16.87 -3.33
C LEU A 277 -8.26 -18.32 -3.72
N LYS A 278 -8.24 -19.27 -2.77
CA LYS A 278 -7.97 -20.68 -3.07
C LYS A 278 -8.98 -21.29 -4.06
N SER A 279 -10.23 -20.87 -4.02
CA SER A 279 -11.27 -21.33 -4.94
C SER A 279 -11.41 -20.47 -6.19
N ALA A 280 -11.20 -19.15 -6.06
CA ALA A 280 -11.41 -18.18 -7.13
C ALA A 280 -10.21 -18.05 -8.09
N VAL A 281 -9.01 -18.37 -7.61
CA VAL A 281 -7.74 -18.31 -8.37
C VAL A 281 -7.00 -19.63 -8.17
N PRO A 282 -7.35 -20.70 -8.90
CA PRO A 282 -6.83 -22.05 -8.65
C PRO A 282 -5.31 -22.18 -8.75
N GLY A 283 -4.64 -21.36 -9.56
CA GLY A 283 -3.18 -21.24 -9.66
C GLY A 283 -2.53 -20.37 -8.58
N GLY A 284 -3.32 -19.72 -7.71
CA GLY A 284 -2.85 -18.76 -6.73
C GLY A 284 -1.97 -19.38 -5.64
N GLN A 285 -0.78 -18.84 -5.46
CA GLN A 285 0.19 -19.24 -4.43
C GLN A 285 0.42 -18.07 -3.47
N LEU A 286 -0.27 -18.10 -2.32
CA LEU A 286 -0.16 -17.04 -1.32
C LEU A 286 1.23 -17.02 -0.69
N ARG A 287 1.90 -15.85 -0.75
CA ARG A 287 3.13 -15.58 -0.02
C ARG A 287 2.81 -15.26 1.43
N THR A 288 3.66 -15.76 2.33
CA THR A 288 3.51 -15.52 3.77
C THR A 288 4.36 -14.35 4.26
N ASP A 289 5.36 -13.93 3.51
CA ASP A 289 6.27 -12.87 3.93
C ASP A 289 5.58 -11.51 3.99
N VAL A 290 6.02 -10.68 4.93
CA VAL A 290 5.57 -9.29 5.03
C VAL A 290 6.29 -8.47 3.97
N VAL A 291 5.53 -7.75 3.16
CA VAL A 291 6.08 -6.84 2.15
C VAL A 291 6.55 -5.56 2.81
N VAL A 292 7.83 -5.23 2.61
CA VAL A 292 8.50 -4.03 3.12
C VAL A 292 9.09 -3.28 1.91
N PRO A 293 8.38 -2.30 1.32
CA PRO A 293 8.81 -1.66 0.07
C PRO A 293 10.20 -1.03 0.14
N ALA A 294 10.59 -0.46 1.30
CA ALA A 294 11.95 0.07 1.50
C ALA A 294 13.04 -1.01 1.30
N ARG A 295 12.78 -2.27 1.70
CA ARG A 295 13.68 -3.40 1.42
C ARG A 295 13.72 -3.73 -0.07
N GLY A 296 12.61 -3.58 -0.78
CA GLY A 296 12.58 -3.69 -2.25
C GLY A 296 13.42 -2.61 -2.93
N ALA A 297 13.37 -1.37 -2.41
CA ALA A 297 14.24 -0.30 -2.85
C ALA A 297 15.74 -0.60 -2.58
N VAL A 298 16.07 -1.20 -1.42
CA VAL A 298 17.45 -1.69 -1.16
C VAL A 298 17.86 -2.74 -2.18
N ARG A 299 16.99 -3.71 -2.51
CA ARG A 299 17.30 -4.71 -3.56
C ARG A 299 17.55 -4.07 -4.93
N ALA A 300 16.76 -3.06 -5.29
CA ALA A 300 16.98 -2.30 -6.51
C ALA A 300 18.34 -1.56 -6.48
N ALA A 301 18.69 -0.95 -5.34
CA ALA A 301 20.00 -0.30 -5.16
C ALA A 301 21.16 -1.28 -5.30
N LEU A 302 21.06 -2.48 -4.73
CA LEU A 302 22.09 -3.51 -4.82
C LEU A 302 22.30 -4.04 -6.24
N ARG A 303 21.23 -4.14 -7.06
CA ARG A 303 21.37 -4.49 -8.48
C ARG A 303 22.21 -3.44 -9.22
N ILE A 304 21.91 -2.17 -9.01
CA ILE A 304 22.65 -1.05 -9.61
C ILE A 304 24.11 -1.06 -9.14
N LEU A 305 24.34 -1.29 -7.84
CA LEU A 305 25.70 -1.41 -7.30
C LEU A 305 26.49 -2.52 -8.00
N GLY A 306 25.89 -3.68 -8.24
CA GLY A 306 26.50 -4.79 -8.97
C GLY A 306 26.84 -4.44 -10.41
N GLU A 307 25.99 -3.71 -11.12
CA GLU A 307 26.22 -3.24 -12.49
C GLU A 307 27.33 -2.18 -12.59
N VAL A 308 27.43 -1.30 -11.59
CA VAL A 308 28.47 -0.24 -11.55
C VAL A 308 29.85 -0.80 -11.19
N MET A 309 29.89 -1.93 -10.48
CA MET A 309 31.14 -2.58 -10.05
C MET A 309 31.64 -3.67 -11.01
N ALA A 310 30.83 -4.11 -11.97
CA ALA A 310 31.16 -5.08 -13.00
C ALA A 310 31.86 -4.43 -14.19
#